data_ee07ea2fc215ceaaaec71aa47190acd3
#
_entry.id   ee07ea2fc215ceaaaec71aa47190acd3
#
_cell.length_a   1.000
_cell.length_b   1.000
_cell.length_c   1.000
_cell.angle_alpha   90.00
_cell.angle_beta   90.00
_cell.angle_gamma   90.00
#
_symmetry.space_group_name_H-M   'P 1'
#
loop_
_entity.id
_entity.type
_entity.pdbx_description
1 polymer ?
#
loop_
_entity_poly.entity_id
_entity_poly.type
_entity_poly.pdbx_seq_one_letter_code
_entity_poly.pdbx_strand_id
1 'polypeptide(L)'
;MVENQEKQDRDSDQPLLTVEDLGKSYGHLKACRDVSFALYPGEVLAIVGESGSGKSTLLQLLSAQLAPSAGRVSYRMRDGVMRDLADLGEAERRFLFRTDWGYVHQDPAMGLRMAVSAGANVGERLMAVGWNHYSRIRDTASSWLERVEIDTGRIDDAPRTYSGGMRQRLQIARNLVTEPRLVFMDEPTGGLDVSVQARLLDLMRNLVSELGLAAIVVTHDLAVARLLSHRVMVMKGGRVIETGLTDQVLDDPREPYTQLLVSSILPA
;
A
#
# COMPACT_ATOMS: atom_id res chain seq x y z
N MET A 1 10.10 22.86 -20.35
CA MET A 1 10.51 21.47 -20.08
C MET A 1 11.52 21.39 -18.95
N VAL A 2 12.57 22.23 -18.91
CA VAL A 2 13.62 22.22 -17.86
C VAL A 2 13.06 22.59 -16.47
N GLU A 3 12.19 23.61 -16.35
CA GLU A 3 11.56 23.99 -15.07
C GLU A 3 10.66 22.92 -14.45
N ASN A 4 10.00 22.09 -15.27
CA ASN A 4 9.18 20.98 -14.77
C ASN A 4 10.06 19.82 -14.26
N GLN A 5 11.21 19.60 -14.88
CA GLN A 5 12.16 18.56 -14.48
C GLN A 5 12.87 18.94 -13.17
N GLU A 6 13.32 20.19 -13.03
CA GLU A 6 13.92 20.70 -11.78
C GLU A 6 12.93 20.73 -10.60
N LYS A 7 11.62 20.92 -10.88
CA LYS A 7 10.58 20.88 -9.85
C LYS A 7 10.28 19.44 -9.43
N GLN A 8 10.33 18.51 -10.37
CA GLN A 8 10.14 17.08 -10.12
C GLN A 8 11.32 16.48 -9.34
N ASP A 9 12.58 16.88 -9.66
CA ASP A 9 13.78 16.46 -8.92
C ASP A 9 13.81 17.01 -7.49
N ARG A 10 13.38 18.27 -7.27
CA ARG A 10 13.28 18.85 -5.91
C ARG A 10 12.17 18.21 -5.07
N ASP A 11 11.12 17.72 -5.69
CA ASP A 11 10.00 17.06 -4.99
C ASP A 11 10.35 15.64 -4.59
N SER A 12 11.29 14.97 -5.29
CA SER A 12 11.77 13.63 -4.97
C SER A 12 12.67 13.59 -3.71
N ASP A 13 13.38 14.68 -3.41
CA ASP A 13 14.29 14.77 -2.26
C ASP A 13 13.58 15.05 -0.93
N GLN A 14 12.30 15.33 -0.96
CA GLN A 14 11.53 15.62 0.24
C GLN A 14 10.57 14.47 0.57
N PRO A 15 10.44 14.06 1.85
CA PRO A 15 9.57 12.95 2.21
C PRO A 15 8.10 13.21 1.85
N LEU A 16 7.41 12.19 1.36
CA LEU A 16 5.97 12.17 1.11
C LEU A 16 5.19 11.96 2.42
N LEU A 17 5.72 11.11 3.30
CA LEU A 17 5.16 10.79 4.61
C LEU A 17 6.28 10.84 5.64
N THR A 18 6.04 11.47 6.80
CA THR A 18 6.93 11.43 7.96
C THR A 18 6.20 10.88 9.17
N VAL A 19 6.90 10.06 9.93
CA VAL A 19 6.39 9.39 11.12
C VAL A 19 7.36 9.68 12.26
N GLU A 20 6.85 10.19 13.38
CA GLU A 20 7.66 10.58 14.52
C GLU A 20 7.07 10.01 15.81
N ASP A 21 7.87 9.17 16.48
CA ASP A 21 7.60 8.52 17.77
C ASP A 21 6.20 7.91 17.89
N LEU A 22 5.73 7.34 16.76
CA LEU A 22 4.37 6.84 16.63
C LEU A 22 4.14 5.64 17.54
N GLY A 23 3.04 5.70 18.29
CA GLY A 23 2.65 4.65 19.21
C GLY A 23 1.15 4.43 19.30
N LYS A 24 0.76 3.17 19.58
CA LYS A 24 -0.61 2.77 19.86
C LYS A 24 -0.67 1.80 21.02
N SER A 25 -1.53 2.13 22.00
CA SER A 25 -1.79 1.29 23.15
C SER A 25 -3.28 0.96 23.26
N TYR A 26 -3.58 -0.27 23.63
CA TYR A 26 -4.90 -0.77 23.98
C TYR A 26 -4.84 -1.26 25.44
N GLY A 27 -5.17 -0.39 26.39
CA GLY A 27 -4.95 -0.66 27.79
C GLY A 27 -3.46 -0.90 28.08
N HIS A 28 -3.12 -2.10 28.56
CA HIS A 28 -1.72 -2.48 28.84
C HIS A 28 -0.95 -2.98 27.62
N LEU A 29 -1.65 -3.34 26.54
CA LEU A 29 -1.01 -3.82 25.33
C LEU A 29 -0.49 -2.63 24.49
N LYS A 30 0.82 -2.57 24.29
CA LYS A 30 1.48 -1.63 23.37
C LYS A 30 1.61 -2.29 22.01
N ALA A 31 0.64 -2.03 21.12
CA ALA A 31 0.63 -2.62 19.78
C ALA A 31 1.69 -2.02 18.86
N CYS A 32 1.99 -0.72 19.01
CA CYS A 32 3.11 -0.03 18.37
C CYS A 32 3.72 0.96 19.35
N ARG A 33 5.04 1.17 19.26
CA ARG A 33 5.76 2.14 20.10
C ARG A 33 7.06 2.60 19.46
N ASP A 34 7.34 3.88 19.63
CA ASP A 34 8.62 4.49 19.26
C ASP A 34 8.95 4.29 17.76
N VAL A 35 7.94 4.34 16.87
CA VAL A 35 8.15 4.14 15.44
C VAL A 35 8.38 5.47 14.76
N SER A 36 9.56 5.64 14.14
CA SER A 36 9.94 6.85 13.41
C SER A 36 10.61 6.50 12.09
N PHE A 37 10.13 7.08 10.99
CA PHE A 37 10.71 6.95 9.65
C PHE A 37 10.16 8.01 8.68
N ALA A 38 10.79 8.13 7.53
CA ALA A 38 10.26 8.89 6.39
C ALA A 38 10.09 7.95 5.18
N LEU A 39 9.08 8.24 4.35
CA LEU A 39 8.83 7.60 3.06
C LEU A 39 8.90 8.66 1.98
N TYR A 40 9.61 8.36 0.89
CA TYR A 40 9.81 9.27 -0.22
C TYR A 40 8.91 8.94 -1.42
N PRO A 41 8.67 9.90 -2.34
CA PRO A 41 7.96 9.63 -3.60
C PRO A 41 8.64 8.48 -4.37
N GLY A 42 7.84 7.54 -4.90
CA GLY A 42 8.34 6.37 -5.62
C GLY A 42 9.01 5.29 -4.75
N GLU A 43 9.15 5.52 -3.45
CA GLU A 43 9.73 4.53 -2.54
C GLU A 43 8.71 3.47 -2.12
N VAL A 44 9.11 2.21 -2.15
CA VAL A 44 8.35 1.10 -1.56
C VAL A 44 9.03 0.65 -0.26
N LEU A 45 8.33 0.77 0.85
CA LEU A 45 8.74 0.28 2.17
C LEU A 45 7.96 -0.98 2.53
N ALA A 46 8.65 -2.09 2.75
CA ALA A 46 8.03 -3.28 3.33
C ALA A 46 8.14 -3.26 4.86
N ILE A 47 7.06 -3.62 5.54
CA ILE A 47 7.01 -3.82 6.99
C ILE A 47 6.79 -5.31 7.22
N VAL A 48 7.81 -5.99 7.78
CA VAL A 48 7.81 -7.44 7.96
C VAL A 48 7.92 -7.83 9.43
N GLY A 49 7.57 -9.08 9.75
CA GLY A 49 7.62 -9.64 11.10
C GLY A 49 6.54 -10.68 11.33
N GLU A 50 6.60 -11.38 12.46
CA GLU A 50 5.63 -12.41 12.83
C GLU A 50 4.20 -11.86 13.02
N SER A 51 3.21 -12.77 13.04
CA SER A 51 1.84 -12.39 13.38
C SER A 51 1.78 -11.79 14.79
N GLY A 52 1.02 -10.71 14.94
CA GLY A 52 0.91 -9.99 16.22
C GLY A 52 2.07 -9.02 16.52
N SER A 53 3.06 -8.84 15.61
CA SER A 53 4.15 -7.87 15.84
C SER A 53 3.74 -6.39 15.75
N GLY A 54 2.48 -6.09 15.34
CA GLY A 54 1.94 -4.72 15.27
C GLY A 54 1.84 -4.13 13.88
N LYS A 55 2.20 -4.86 12.82
CA LYS A 55 2.24 -4.38 11.41
C LYS A 55 0.93 -3.79 10.91
N SER A 56 -0.17 -4.53 11.02
CA SER A 56 -1.49 -4.04 10.55
C SER A 56 -1.97 -2.86 11.39
N THR A 57 -1.67 -2.83 12.71
CA THR A 57 -1.94 -1.65 13.54
C THR A 57 -1.14 -0.44 13.05
N LEU A 58 0.14 -0.63 12.75
CA LEU A 58 0.97 0.43 12.18
C LEU A 58 0.40 0.93 10.85
N LEU A 59 0.03 0.02 9.93
CA LEU A 59 -0.56 0.39 8.64
C LEU A 59 -1.86 1.21 8.80
N GLN A 60 -2.71 0.84 9.76
CA GLN A 60 -3.94 1.58 10.07
C GLN A 60 -3.67 2.98 10.64
N LEU A 61 -2.60 3.13 11.45
CA LEU A 61 -2.16 4.44 11.94
C LEU A 61 -1.67 5.32 10.80
N LEU A 62 -0.81 4.78 9.92
CA LEU A 62 -0.23 5.47 8.78
C LEU A 62 -1.28 5.92 7.76
N SER A 63 -2.34 5.13 7.60
CA SER A 63 -3.47 5.44 6.72
C SER A 63 -4.58 6.24 7.39
N ALA A 64 -4.35 6.78 8.61
CA ALA A 64 -5.33 7.55 9.39
C ALA A 64 -6.68 6.84 9.62
N GLN A 65 -6.71 5.49 9.53
CA GLN A 65 -7.88 4.68 9.90
C GLN A 65 -7.98 4.50 11.42
N LEU A 66 -6.85 4.66 12.11
CA LEU A 66 -6.73 4.55 13.56
C LEU A 66 -5.99 5.77 14.11
N ALA A 67 -6.52 6.37 15.18
CA ALA A 67 -5.85 7.47 15.86
C ALA A 67 -4.67 6.96 16.71
N PRO A 68 -3.49 7.59 16.67
CA PRO A 68 -2.37 7.23 17.52
C PRO A 68 -2.62 7.53 19.00
N SER A 69 -1.91 6.84 19.89
CA SER A 69 -1.85 7.14 21.31
C SER A 69 -0.69 8.07 21.67
N ALA A 70 0.34 8.12 20.81
CA ALA A 70 1.52 8.97 20.93
C ALA A 70 2.14 9.18 19.54
N GLY A 71 2.93 10.25 19.40
CA GLY A 71 3.61 10.58 18.16
C GLY A 71 2.68 11.15 17.10
N ARG A 72 3.19 11.30 15.89
CA ARG A 72 2.44 11.89 14.78
C ARG A 72 2.81 11.28 13.45
N VAL A 73 1.88 11.43 12.48
CA VAL A 73 2.07 11.08 11.08
C VAL A 73 1.74 12.31 10.25
N SER A 74 2.69 12.80 9.47
CA SER A 74 2.50 13.95 8.59
C SER A 74 2.60 13.52 7.14
N TYR A 75 1.69 14.01 6.31
CA TYR A 75 1.62 13.73 4.87
C TYR A 75 1.80 15.01 4.06
N ARG A 76 2.56 14.92 2.97
CA ARG A 76 2.74 16.04 2.04
C ARG A 76 1.56 16.13 1.10
N MET A 77 0.76 17.15 1.28
CA MET A 77 -0.38 17.45 0.43
C MET A 77 0.07 17.85 -0.99
N ARG A 78 -0.86 17.90 -1.95
CA ARG A 78 -0.57 18.31 -3.34
C ARG A 78 -0.12 19.77 -3.46
N ASP A 79 -0.40 20.60 -2.47
CA ASP A 79 0.11 21.99 -2.36
C ASP A 79 1.57 22.06 -1.85
N GLY A 80 2.20 20.91 -1.57
CA GLY A 80 3.57 20.80 -1.06
C GLY A 80 3.68 20.97 0.46
N VAL A 81 2.59 21.27 1.17
CA VAL A 81 2.59 21.50 2.61
C VAL A 81 2.50 20.17 3.37
N MET A 82 3.39 19.97 4.34
CA MET A 82 3.27 18.85 5.29
C MET A 82 2.16 19.15 6.29
N ARG A 83 1.20 18.23 6.44
CA ARG A 83 0.11 18.33 7.42
C ARG A 83 0.06 17.10 8.31
N ASP A 84 -0.13 17.30 9.60
CA ASP A 84 -0.39 16.20 10.52
C ASP A 84 -1.76 15.56 10.21
N LEU A 85 -1.79 14.25 10.08
CA LEU A 85 -3.03 13.52 9.78
C LEU A 85 -4.05 13.60 10.93
N ALA A 86 -3.59 13.87 12.16
CA ALA A 86 -4.47 14.05 13.31
C ALA A 86 -5.28 15.36 13.21
N ASP A 87 -4.73 16.39 12.57
CA ASP A 87 -5.37 17.69 12.40
C ASP A 87 -6.38 17.72 11.25
N LEU A 88 -6.35 16.70 10.37
CA LEU A 88 -7.25 16.62 9.23
C LEU A 88 -8.68 16.29 9.68
N GLY A 89 -9.63 17.07 9.18
CA GLY A 89 -11.04 16.78 9.30
C GLY A 89 -11.44 15.50 8.54
N GLU A 90 -12.61 14.94 8.87
CA GLU A 90 -13.10 13.73 8.20
C GLU A 90 -13.27 13.92 6.69
N ALA A 91 -13.69 15.10 6.24
CA ALA A 91 -13.84 15.42 4.81
C ALA A 91 -12.49 15.42 4.09
N GLU A 92 -11.42 15.95 4.70
CA GLU A 92 -10.08 15.99 4.13
C GLU A 92 -9.47 14.58 4.06
N ARG A 93 -9.64 13.77 5.11
CA ARG A 93 -9.22 12.35 5.10
C ARG A 93 -9.93 11.56 4.00
N ARG A 94 -11.25 11.71 3.86
CA ARG A 94 -12.00 11.09 2.74
C ARG A 94 -11.52 11.57 1.38
N PHE A 95 -11.15 12.84 1.26
CA PHE A 95 -10.60 13.39 0.02
C PHE A 95 -9.25 12.73 -0.32
N LEU A 96 -8.33 12.57 0.65
CA LEU A 96 -7.07 11.85 0.45
C LEU A 96 -7.30 10.42 -0.05
N PHE A 97 -8.21 9.66 0.57
CA PHE A 97 -8.55 8.32 0.11
C PHE A 97 -9.18 8.27 -1.29
N ARG A 98 -9.76 9.35 -1.77
CA ARG A 98 -10.33 9.41 -3.11
C ARG A 98 -9.32 9.78 -4.18
N THR A 99 -8.33 10.61 -3.84
CA THR A 99 -7.45 11.27 -4.82
C THR A 99 -6.00 10.81 -4.71
N ASP A 100 -5.46 10.70 -3.50
CA ASP A 100 -4.03 10.56 -3.23
C ASP A 100 -3.64 9.19 -2.69
N TRP A 101 -4.59 8.46 -2.09
CA TRP A 101 -4.32 7.20 -1.42
C TRP A 101 -5.09 6.03 -2.00
N GLY A 102 -4.41 4.89 -2.15
CA GLY A 102 -5.00 3.58 -2.36
C GLY A 102 -4.85 2.72 -1.10
N TYR A 103 -5.80 1.80 -0.88
CA TYR A 103 -5.70 0.81 0.19
C TYR A 103 -6.09 -0.57 -0.35
N VAL A 104 -5.12 -1.49 -0.37
CA VAL A 104 -5.30 -2.88 -0.78
C VAL A 104 -5.40 -3.74 0.46
N HIS A 105 -6.59 -4.31 0.69
CA HIS A 105 -6.87 -5.18 1.84
C HIS A 105 -6.39 -6.61 1.57
N GLN A 106 -6.08 -7.34 2.63
CA GLN A 106 -5.79 -8.77 2.59
C GLN A 106 -6.98 -9.57 2.04
N ASP A 107 -8.19 -9.30 2.55
CA ASP A 107 -9.42 -9.83 1.95
C ASP A 107 -9.97 -8.86 0.91
N PRO A 108 -9.95 -9.22 -0.39
CA PRO A 108 -10.48 -8.37 -1.44
C PRO A 108 -11.96 -7.99 -1.28
N ALA A 109 -12.74 -8.79 -0.55
CA ALA A 109 -14.14 -8.49 -0.31
C ALA A 109 -14.35 -7.21 0.52
N MET A 110 -13.37 -6.83 1.33
CA MET A 110 -13.41 -5.58 2.09
C MET A 110 -13.18 -4.34 1.21
N GLY A 111 -12.45 -4.50 0.11
CA GLY A 111 -12.13 -3.42 -0.83
C GLY A 111 -13.08 -3.33 -2.04
N LEU A 112 -13.98 -4.30 -2.25
CA LEU A 112 -14.83 -4.42 -3.43
C LEU A 112 -16.31 -4.45 -3.07
N ARG A 113 -17.13 -3.90 -3.95
CA ARG A 113 -18.59 -4.06 -3.91
C ARG A 113 -18.94 -5.36 -4.64
N MET A 114 -19.07 -6.47 -3.91
CA MET A 114 -19.14 -7.83 -4.42
C MET A 114 -20.36 -8.12 -5.33
N ALA A 115 -21.43 -7.32 -5.23
CA ALA A 115 -22.65 -7.46 -6.04
C ALA A 115 -22.73 -6.48 -7.23
N VAL A 116 -21.73 -5.58 -7.37
CA VAL A 116 -21.66 -4.56 -8.42
C VAL A 116 -20.63 -4.99 -9.45
N SER A 117 -20.82 -4.70 -10.74
CA SER A 117 -19.93 -5.12 -11.81
C SER A 117 -18.48 -4.66 -11.60
N ALA A 118 -17.51 -5.37 -12.18
CA ALA A 118 -16.09 -5.04 -12.11
C ALA A 118 -15.82 -3.63 -12.65
N GLY A 119 -16.40 -3.30 -13.81
CA GLY A 119 -16.26 -1.97 -14.40
C GLY A 119 -16.81 -0.86 -13.50
N ALA A 120 -17.94 -1.10 -12.81
CA ALA A 120 -18.50 -0.12 -11.89
C ALA A 120 -17.68 -0.03 -10.58
N ASN A 121 -17.04 -1.10 -10.12
CA ASN A 121 -16.09 -1.05 -9.00
C ASN A 121 -14.92 -0.12 -9.29
N VAL A 122 -14.33 -0.19 -10.48
CA VAL A 122 -13.26 0.70 -10.94
C VAL A 122 -13.79 2.11 -11.21
N GLY A 123 -14.89 2.22 -11.94
CA GLY A 123 -15.50 3.50 -12.33
C GLY A 123 -15.98 4.36 -11.16
N GLU A 124 -16.39 3.75 -10.05
CA GLU A 124 -16.81 4.47 -8.84
C GLU A 124 -15.69 5.39 -8.31
N ARG A 125 -14.42 4.97 -8.43
CA ARG A 125 -13.28 5.79 -8.01
C ARG A 125 -13.11 7.02 -8.93
N LEU A 126 -13.29 6.85 -10.23
CA LEU A 126 -13.25 7.96 -11.20
C LEU A 126 -14.39 8.96 -10.96
N MET A 127 -15.60 8.47 -10.70
CA MET A 127 -16.73 9.33 -10.34
C MET A 127 -16.46 10.11 -9.05
N ALA A 128 -15.82 9.49 -8.07
CA ALA A 128 -15.49 10.14 -6.80
C ALA A 128 -14.49 11.31 -6.94
N VAL A 129 -13.72 11.35 -8.04
CA VAL A 129 -12.82 12.47 -8.39
C VAL A 129 -13.39 13.37 -9.48
N GLY A 130 -14.70 13.30 -9.75
CA GLY A 130 -15.43 14.25 -10.59
C GLY A 130 -15.63 13.84 -12.05
N TRP A 131 -15.28 12.61 -12.44
CA TRP A 131 -15.60 12.14 -13.78
C TRP A 131 -17.12 11.88 -13.92
N ASN A 132 -17.71 12.34 -15.02
CA ASN A 132 -19.17 12.28 -15.24
C ASN A 132 -19.59 11.70 -16.61
N HIS A 133 -18.61 11.37 -17.48
CA HIS A 133 -18.89 10.78 -18.80
C HIS A 133 -18.83 9.27 -18.74
N TYR A 134 -19.98 8.60 -18.84
CA TYR A 134 -20.09 7.15 -18.71
C TYR A 134 -19.17 6.38 -19.68
N SER A 135 -19.13 6.72 -20.97
CA SER A 135 -18.27 6.04 -21.93
C SER A 135 -16.80 6.11 -21.53
N ARG A 136 -16.30 7.32 -21.20
CA ARG A 136 -14.90 7.50 -20.77
C ARG A 136 -14.56 6.73 -19.49
N ILE A 137 -15.50 6.71 -18.52
CA ILE A 137 -15.33 5.93 -17.29
C ILE A 137 -15.25 4.44 -17.62
N ARG A 138 -16.12 3.94 -18.51
CA ARG A 138 -16.15 2.54 -18.91
C ARG A 138 -14.89 2.14 -19.70
N ASP A 139 -14.46 2.99 -20.63
CA ASP A 139 -13.25 2.75 -21.43
C ASP A 139 -12.01 2.71 -20.53
N THR A 140 -11.88 3.66 -19.60
CA THR A 140 -10.79 3.67 -18.61
C THR A 140 -10.86 2.45 -17.68
N ALA A 141 -12.04 2.06 -17.21
CA ALA A 141 -12.22 0.86 -16.40
C ALA A 141 -11.81 -0.40 -17.17
N SER A 142 -12.17 -0.49 -18.46
CA SER A 142 -11.76 -1.60 -19.36
C SER A 142 -10.25 -1.67 -19.52
N SER A 143 -9.59 -0.54 -19.78
CA SER A 143 -8.12 -0.45 -19.86
C SER A 143 -7.45 -0.90 -18.56
N TRP A 144 -7.99 -0.52 -17.41
CA TRP A 144 -7.44 -0.96 -16.13
C TRP A 144 -7.67 -2.46 -15.86
N LEU A 145 -8.79 -3.04 -16.30
CA LEU A 145 -8.98 -4.50 -16.23
C LEU A 145 -7.92 -5.23 -17.06
N GLU A 146 -7.62 -4.75 -18.27
CA GLU A 146 -6.57 -5.30 -19.12
C GLU A 146 -5.20 -5.20 -18.46
N ARG A 147 -4.85 -4.03 -17.89
CA ARG A 147 -3.58 -3.80 -17.16
C ARG A 147 -3.40 -4.75 -15.97
N VAL A 148 -4.46 -5.16 -15.32
CA VAL A 148 -4.42 -6.14 -14.22
C VAL A 148 -4.71 -7.57 -14.70
N GLU A 149 -4.61 -7.84 -16.00
CA GLU A 149 -4.81 -9.14 -16.62
C GLU A 149 -6.18 -9.78 -16.29
N ILE A 150 -7.22 -8.99 -16.30
CA ILE A 150 -8.61 -9.45 -16.25
C ILE A 150 -9.21 -9.29 -17.64
N ASP A 151 -9.82 -10.36 -18.17
CA ASP A 151 -10.51 -10.33 -19.46
C ASP A 151 -11.58 -9.21 -19.47
N THR A 152 -11.45 -8.28 -20.41
CA THR A 152 -12.34 -7.13 -20.56
C THR A 152 -13.77 -7.53 -20.89
N GLY A 153 -13.98 -8.73 -21.49
CA GLY A 153 -15.31 -9.32 -21.68
C GLY A 153 -16.07 -9.55 -20.38
N ARG A 154 -15.37 -9.55 -19.25
CA ARG A 154 -15.95 -9.75 -17.92
C ARG A 154 -16.20 -8.44 -17.14
N ILE A 155 -16.12 -7.29 -17.81
CA ILE A 155 -16.27 -5.97 -17.18
C ILE A 155 -17.65 -5.81 -16.48
N ASP A 156 -18.67 -6.48 -17.00
CA ASP A 156 -20.04 -6.44 -16.46
C ASP A 156 -20.31 -7.53 -15.41
N ASP A 157 -19.35 -8.45 -15.19
CA ASP A 157 -19.45 -9.48 -14.16
C ASP A 157 -19.25 -8.89 -12.75
N ALA A 158 -19.99 -9.45 -11.80
CA ALA A 158 -19.80 -9.09 -10.39
C ALA A 158 -18.61 -9.85 -9.76
N PRO A 159 -17.81 -9.23 -8.88
CA PRO A 159 -16.64 -9.86 -8.26
C PRO A 159 -16.93 -11.16 -7.51
N ARG A 160 -18.16 -11.39 -7.08
CA ARG A 160 -18.56 -12.67 -6.47
C ARG A 160 -18.36 -13.87 -7.40
N THR A 161 -18.30 -13.67 -8.73
CA THR A 161 -18.06 -14.72 -9.73
C THR A 161 -16.59 -14.87 -10.08
N TYR A 162 -15.70 -14.04 -9.51
CA TYR A 162 -14.27 -14.04 -9.75
C TYR A 162 -13.53 -15.00 -8.82
N SER A 163 -12.39 -15.52 -9.26
CA SER A 163 -11.46 -16.23 -8.38
C SER A 163 -10.84 -15.28 -7.35
N GLY A 164 -10.20 -15.81 -6.31
CA GLY A 164 -9.49 -15.02 -5.30
C GLY A 164 -8.47 -14.07 -5.93
N GLY A 165 -7.62 -14.60 -6.82
CA GLY A 165 -6.61 -13.79 -7.52
C GLY A 165 -7.22 -12.72 -8.44
N MET A 166 -8.34 -13.02 -9.13
CA MET A 166 -9.04 -12.00 -9.93
C MET A 166 -9.63 -10.89 -9.06
N ARG A 167 -10.18 -11.23 -7.90
CA ARG A 167 -10.69 -10.22 -6.95
C ARG A 167 -9.56 -9.32 -6.46
N GLN A 168 -8.39 -9.90 -6.16
CA GLN A 168 -7.23 -9.12 -5.73
C GLN A 168 -6.74 -8.19 -6.83
N ARG A 169 -6.65 -8.66 -8.09
CA ARG A 169 -6.31 -7.84 -9.26
C ARG A 169 -7.33 -6.71 -9.48
N LEU A 170 -8.61 -7.01 -9.35
CA LEU A 170 -9.66 -5.98 -9.46
C LEU A 170 -9.54 -4.94 -8.34
N GLN A 171 -9.22 -5.36 -7.12
CA GLN A 171 -8.99 -4.44 -6.00
C GLN A 171 -7.81 -3.50 -6.30
N ILE A 172 -6.73 -4.01 -6.89
CA ILE A 172 -5.58 -3.22 -7.33
C ILE A 172 -6.02 -2.22 -8.40
N ALA A 173 -6.69 -2.66 -9.48
CA ALA A 173 -7.19 -1.76 -10.53
C ALA A 173 -8.07 -0.64 -9.95
N ARG A 174 -9.01 -0.98 -9.07
CA ARG A 174 -9.87 -0.02 -8.37
C ARG A 174 -9.07 1.02 -7.60
N ASN A 175 -7.99 0.62 -6.92
CA ASN A 175 -7.18 1.55 -6.13
C ASN A 175 -6.25 2.41 -6.99
N LEU A 176 -5.74 1.87 -8.09
CA LEU A 176 -4.75 2.56 -8.91
C LEU A 176 -5.35 3.42 -10.04
N VAL A 177 -6.61 3.25 -10.40
CA VAL A 177 -7.27 3.99 -11.50
C VAL A 177 -7.26 5.51 -11.32
N THR A 178 -7.15 6.01 -10.10
CA THR A 178 -7.04 7.44 -9.79
C THR A 178 -5.60 7.93 -9.70
N GLU A 179 -4.62 7.07 -10.02
CA GLU A 179 -3.18 7.35 -9.95
C GLU A 179 -2.79 7.98 -8.60
N PRO A 180 -3.01 7.25 -7.49
CA PRO A 180 -2.71 7.75 -6.16
C PRO A 180 -1.20 7.98 -6.01
N ARG A 181 -0.78 8.86 -5.09
CA ARG A 181 0.63 9.08 -4.77
C ARG A 181 1.17 8.07 -3.75
N LEU A 182 0.29 7.49 -2.93
CA LEU A 182 0.65 6.52 -1.88
C LEU A 182 -0.35 5.35 -1.85
N VAL A 183 0.18 4.13 -1.79
CA VAL A 183 -0.64 2.92 -1.66
C VAL A 183 -0.25 2.16 -0.40
N PHE A 184 -1.23 1.88 0.43
CA PHE A 184 -1.12 1.00 1.59
C PHE A 184 -1.57 -0.41 1.19
N MET A 185 -0.80 -1.43 1.51
CA MET A 185 -1.08 -2.81 1.16
C MET A 185 -0.94 -3.71 2.39
N ASP A 186 -2.04 -4.33 2.80
CA ASP A 186 -2.06 -5.26 3.93
C ASP A 186 -2.11 -6.69 3.40
N GLU A 187 -0.99 -7.44 3.51
CA GLU A 187 -0.85 -8.83 3.05
C GLU A 187 -1.42 -9.06 1.64
N PRO A 188 -0.97 -8.31 0.60
CA PRO A 188 -1.66 -8.24 -0.70
C PRO A 188 -1.71 -9.56 -1.46
N THR A 189 -0.91 -10.55 -1.07
CA THR A 189 -0.86 -11.89 -1.68
C THR A 189 -1.39 -12.99 -0.76
N GLY A 190 -1.88 -12.60 0.43
CA GLY A 190 -2.36 -13.53 1.44
C GLY A 190 -3.50 -14.42 0.93
N GLY A 191 -3.42 -15.73 1.20
CA GLY A 191 -4.47 -16.69 0.84
C GLY A 191 -4.55 -17.06 -0.65
N LEU A 192 -3.57 -16.67 -1.46
CA LEU A 192 -3.46 -17.05 -2.86
C LEU A 192 -2.51 -18.25 -3.04
N ASP A 193 -2.78 -19.07 -4.05
CA ASP A 193 -1.86 -20.14 -4.47
C ASP A 193 -0.53 -19.55 -4.94
N VAL A 194 0.58 -20.27 -4.75
CA VAL A 194 1.96 -19.82 -5.06
C VAL A 194 2.10 -19.30 -6.48
N SER A 195 1.51 -19.99 -7.47
CA SER A 195 1.57 -19.58 -8.88
C SER A 195 0.80 -18.28 -9.17
N VAL A 196 -0.32 -18.07 -8.49
CA VAL A 196 -1.14 -16.85 -8.58
C VAL A 196 -0.44 -15.71 -7.87
N GLN A 197 0.17 -15.98 -6.71
CA GLN A 197 0.96 -15.02 -5.95
C GLN A 197 2.13 -14.47 -6.77
N ALA A 198 2.94 -15.34 -7.41
CA ALA A 198 4.08 -14.91 -8.22
C ALA A 198 3.66 -13.95 -9.35
N ARG A 199 2.60 -14.30 -10.09
CA ARG A 199 2.08 -13.44 -11.17
C ARG A 199 1.54 -12.10 -10.64
N LEU A 200 0.89 -12.11 -9.48
CA LEU A 200 0.37 -10.90 -8.86
C LEU A 200 1.51 -9.97 -8.41
N LEU A 201 2.60 -10.53 -7.88
CA LEU A 201 3.79 -9.77 -7.48
C LEU A 201 4.49 -9.12 -8.68
N ASP A 202 4.65 -9.86 -9.78
CA ASP A 202 5.21 -9.29 -11.02
C ASP A 202 4.34 -8.15 -11.56
N LEU A 203 3.02 -8.33 -11.57
CA LEU A 203 2.07 -7.29 -11.94
C LEU A 203 2.21 -6.05 -11.04
N MET A 204 2.22 -6.25 -9.73
CA MET A 204 2.35 -5.14 -8.76
C MET A 204 3.67 -4.40 -8.92
N ARG A 205 4.79 -5.11 -9.07
CA ARG A 205 6.11 -4.51 -9.30
C ARG A 205 6.11 -3.62 -10.55
N ASN A 206 5.56 -4.12 -11.65
CA ASN A 206 5.48 -3.37 -12.90
C ASN A 206 4.61 -2.11 -12.74
N LEU A 207 3.43 -2.23 -12.13
CA LEU A 207 2.52 -1.09 -11.91
C LEU A 207 3.13 -0.03 -10.97
N VAL A 208 3.77 -0.45 -9.88
CA VAL A 208 4.44 0.48 -8.95
C VAL A 208 5.56 1.24 -9.65
N SER A 209 6.40 0.54 -10.42
CA SER A 209 7.50 1.16 -11.17
C SER A 209 7.01 2.09 -12.28
N GLU A 210 6.03 1.65 -13.08
CA GLU A 210 5.47 2.43 -14.20
C GLU A 210 4.80 3.73 -13.74
N LEU A 211 4.07 3.66 -12.62
CA LEU A 211 3.32 4.80 -12.08
C LEU A 211 4.14 5.67 -11.11
N GLY A 212 5.37 5.25 -10.76
CA GLY A 212 6.20 5.96 -9.78
C GLY A 212 5.54 6.06 -8.39
N LEU A 213 4.79 5.02 -7.99
CA LEU A 213 4.01 5.03 -6.76
C LEU A 213 4.91 4.90 -5.53
N ALA A 214 4.63 5.69 -4.48
CA ALA A 214 5.09 5.32 -3.15
C ALA A 214 4.16 4.25 -2.57
N ALA A 215 4.71 3.24 -1.87
CA ALA A 215 3.90 2.21 -1.25
C ALA A 215 4.44 1.77 0.12
N ILE A 216 3.52 1.40 1.01
CA ILE A 216 3.82 0.70 2.26
C ILE A 216 3.16 -0.67 2.20
N VAL A 217 3.97 -1.72 2.23
CA VAL A 217 3.53 -3.11 2.11
C VAL A 217 3.74 -3.81 3.44
N VAL A 218 2.68 -4.24 4.08
CA VAL A 218 2.75 -5.11 5.25
C VAL A 218 2.67 -6.56 4.79
N THR A 219 3.63 -7.37 5.21
CA THR A 219 3.64 -8.80 4.88
C THR A 219 4.46 -9.60 5.91
N HIS A 220 4.16 -10.88 6.03
CA HIS A 220 5.00 -11.85 6.75
C HIS A 220 5.88 -12.66 5.77
N ASP A 221 5.68 -12.49 4.46
CA ASP A 221 6.44 -13.18 3.42
C ASP A 221 7.62 -12.30 2.95
N LEU A 222 8.85 -12.73 3.28
CA LEU A 222 10.07 -12.02 2.88
C LEU A 222 10.32 -12.05 1.37
N ALA A 223 9.78 -13.03 0.63
CA ALA A 223 9.88 -13.05 -0.82
C ALA A 223 9.06 -11.89 -1.42
N VAL A 224 7.90 -11.58 -0.87
CA VAL A 224 7.10 -10.40 -1.23
C VAL A 224 7.88 -9.11 -0.97
N ALA A 225 8.47 -8.99 0.23
CA ALA A 225 9.29 -7.84 0.58
C ALA A 225 10.48 -7.69 -0.40
N ARG A 226 11.22 -8.77 -0.68
CA ARG A 226 12.38 -8.77 -1.60
C ARG A 226 12.01 -8.33 -3.01
N LEU A 227 10.86 -8.77 -3.52
CA LEU A 227 10.45 -8.47 -4.90
C LEU A 227 9.89 -7.07 -5.10
N LEU A 228 9.26 -6.49 -4.08
CA LEU A 228 8.53 -5.24 -4.21
C LEU A 228 9.22 -4.03 -3.59
N SER A 229 10.01 -4.21 -2.51
CA SER A 229 10.44 -3.07 -1.71
C SER A 229 11.89 -2.64 -1.96
N HIS A 230 12.10 -1.34 -1.82
CA HIS A 230 13.42 -0.72 -1.81
C HIS A 230 14.04 -0.80 -0.41
N ARG A 231 13.23 -0.68 0.62
CA ARG A 231 13.62 -0.72 2.03
C ARG A 231 12.70 -1.62 2.83
N VAL A 232 13.27 -2.30 3.82
CA VAL A 232 12.55 -3.17 4.75
C VAL A 232 12.65 -2.61 6.17
N MET A 233 11.57 -2.74 6.90
CA MET A 233 11.45 -2.46 8.33
C MET A 233 10.96 -3.74 9.02
N VAL A 234 11.76 -4.28 9.94
CA VAL A 234 11.44 -5.49 10.69
C VAL A 234 10.81 -5.12 12.03
N MET A 235 9.62 -5.63 12.29
CA MET A 235 8.87 -5.38 13.53
C MET A 235 8.81 -6.62 14.43
N LYS A 236 9.04 -6.39 15.73
CA LYS A 236 8.85 -7.39 16.79
C LYS A 236 8.26 -6.75 18.05
N GLY A 237 7.20 -7.31 18.59
CA GLY A 237 6.60 -6.85 19.85
C GLY A 237 6.23 -5.36 19.86
N GLY A 238 5.71 -4.84 18.74
CA GLY A 238 5.29 -3.44 18.56
C GLY A 238 6.44 -2.47 18.33
N ARG A 239 7.68 -2.92 18.15
CA ARG A 239 8.85 -2.07 17.85
C ARG A 239 9.48 -2.40 16.51
N VAL A 240 10.06 -1.38 15.89
CA VAL A 240 11.02 -1.57 14.81
C VAL A 240 12.35 -1.98 15.44
N ILE A 241 12.88 -3.12 15.01
CA ILE A 241 14.15 -3.67 15.53
C ILE A 241 15.28 -3.54 14.50
N GLU A 242 14.93 -3.54 13.21
CA GLU A 242 15.90 -3.36 12.14
C GLU A 242 15.23 -2.66 10.96
N THR A 243 15.98 -1.78 10.27
CA THR A 243 15.54 -1.13 9.03
C THR A 243 16.75 -0.85 8.14
N GLY A 244 16.59 -0.99 6.84
CA GLY A 244 17.64 -0.74 5.86
C GLY A 244 17.18 -1.04 4.44
N LEU A 245 18.10 -0.98 3.49
CA LEU A 245 17.83 -1.44 2.12
C LEU A 245 17.44 -2.92 2.14
N THR A 246 16.52 -3.30 1.29
CA THR A 246 15.94 -4.65 1.28
C THR A 246 17.01 -5.73 1.20
N ASP A 247 17.96 -5.60 0.26
CA ASP A 247 19.03 -6.59 0.10
C ASP A 247 19.95 -6.64 1.31
N GLN A 248 20.27 -5.48 1.94
CA GLN A 248 21.11 -5.47 3.15
C GLN A 248 20.46 -6.19 4.32
N VAL A 249 19.19 -5.90 4.59
CA VAL A 249 18.47 -6.51 5.72
C VAL A 249 18.19 -7.99 5.49
N LEU A 250 17.95 -8.41 4.24
CA LEU A 250 17.61 -9.79 3.93
C LEU A 250 18.83 -10.68 3.66
N ASP A 251 19.96 -10.12 3.22
CA ASP A 251 21.17 -10.91 2.92
C ASP A 251 22.20 -10.88 4.06
N ASP A 252 22.28 -9.75 4.82
CA ASP A 252 23.20 -9.59 5.95
C ASP A 252 22.49 -8.96 7.17
N PRO A 253 21.48 -9.64 7.74
CA PRO A 253 20.72 -9.15 8.90
C PRO A 253 21.62 -9.03 10.13
N ARG A 254 21.50 -7.90 10.85
CA ARG A 254 22.30 -7.61 12.05
C ARG A 254 21.60 -8.06 13.32
N GLU A 255 20.29 -7.93 13.38
CA GLU A 255 19.50 -8.28 14.55
C GLU A 255 19.24 -9.79 14.63
N PRO A 256 19.45 -10.45 15.80
CA PRO A 256 19.28 -11.90 15.93
C PRO A 256 17.90 -12.39 15.52
N TYR A 257 16.86 -11.59 15.74
CA TYR A 257 15.51 -11.94 15.31
C TYR A 257 15.35 -11.89 13.78
N THR A 258 15.95 -10.91 13.13
CA THR A 258 15.94 -10.81 11.66
C THR A 258 16.69 -12.00 11.06
N GLN A 259 17.83 -12.39 11.63
CA GLN A 259 18.59 -13.59 11.23
C GLN A 259 17.73 -14.85 11.32
N LEU A 260 17.00 -15.01 12.43
CA LEU A 260 16.07 -16.12 12.59
C LEU A 260 14.94 -16.09 11.56
N LEU A 261 14.37 -14.91 11.32
CA LEU A 261 13.27 -14.73 10.36
C LEU A 261 13.72 -15.08 8.94
N VAL A 262 14.89 -14.61 8.51
CA VAL A 262 15.46 -14.89 7.18
C VAL A 262 15.81 -16.37 7.05
N SER A 263 16.47 -16.98 8.06
CA SER A 263 16.85 -18.39 8.02
C SER A 263 15.66 -19.36 7.98
N SER A 264 14.50 -18.94 8.48
CA SER A 264 13.28 -19.77 8.47
C SER A 264 12.65 -19.95 7.09
N ILE A 265 13.05 -19.17 6.10
CA ILE A 265 12.47 -19.14 4.73
C ILE A 265 13.41 -19.78 3.71
N LEU A 266 14.72 -19.80 3.96
CA LEU A 266 15.64 -20.51 3.11
C LEU A 266 15.50 -22.02 3.39
N PRO A 267 15.05 -22.83 2.42
CA PRO A 267 15.16 -24.28 2.58
C PRO A 267 16.66 -24.62 2.69
N ALA A 268 17.00 -25.43 3.69
CA ALA A 268 18.33 -25.96 3.91
C ALA A 268 18.80 -26.79 2.69
#